data_5f88467ea2962ccc897f3ef981585cda
#
_entry.id   5f88467ea2962ccc897f3ef981585cda
#
_cell.length_a   1.000
_cell.length_b   1.000
_cell.length_c   1.000
_cell.angle_alpha   90.00
_cell.angle_beta   90.00
_cell.angle_gamma   90.00
#
_symmetry.space_group_name_H-M   'P 1'
#
loop_
_entity.id
_entity.type
_entity.pdbx_description
1 polymer ?
#
loop_
_entity_poly.entity_id
_entity_poly.type
_entity_poly.pdbx_seq_one_letter_code
_entity_poly.pdbx_strand_id
1 'polypeptide(L)'
;MVSKMSKVALVTVWLVVVSATSAHAQSTGPWQRYDTENGEWRSYAGNIAGQKYSPLDQIDADNFSQLTLAWEWESVDRTLSRTTPDGAEWRADLDTIVESLVADTPDLYRDGQSPNPSRFQATPLMIGGVLYFNTPLSQGVAVDAETGDTLWVFNPKSYEEGTPSMSGPWTQRGVAYWTDGEADERIFWGTGNGYIVCVQALTGAPCPDFGPDGNGMVDAMVGIPRVDREARDYLNAMLYSINSPPIVVRDRVIHGSHIADVRVTKEAPPGWVRAWNVRTGEHEWDFHTVPNSADEFGADTWQNQSWRFSGNANVWSMLAGDNELGHVYLPTGTTTNDFTGADRPGDNLFSETLIAVDVETGERVWHFQAVHH
;
A
#
# COMPACT_ATOMS: atom_id res chain seq x y z
N MET A 1 76.34 37.65 39.69
CA MET A 1 75.00 38.08 39.34
C MET A 1 74.39 36.93 38.47
N VAL A 2 73.57 36.09 39.05
CA VAL A 2 73.05 34.91 38.41
C VAL A 2 71.60 35.16 38.03
N SER A 3 71.29 35.16 36.74
CA SER A 3 69.93 35.30 36.19
C SER A 3 69.22 33.99 36.29
N LYS A 4 68.06 34.00 36.97
CA LYS A 4 67.15 32.90 37.03
C LYS A 4 66.26 32.86 35.76
N MET A 5 66.42 31.86 34.91
CA MET A 5 65.46 31.57 33.85
C MET A 5 64.31 30.69 34.38
N SER A 6 63.13 31.25 34.31
CA SER A 6 61.87 30.55 34.64
C SER A 6 61.43 29.73 33.49
N LYS A 7 61.29 28.39 33.69
CA LYS A 7 60.72 27.46 32.69
C LYS A 7 59.22 27.49 32.82
N VAL A 8 58.55 27.99 31.80
CA VAL A 8 57.07 27.86 31.62
C VAL A 8 56.82 26.50 30.97
N ALA A 9 56.17 25.60 31.70
CA ALA A 9 55.70 24.35 31.15
C ALA A 9 54.38 24.55 30.41
N LEU A 10 54.39 24.32 29.09
CA LEU A 10 53.20 24.31 28.28
C LEU A 10 52.50 22.93 28.48
N VAL A 11 51.35 22.95 29.14
CA VAL A 11 50.47 21.77 29.22
C VAL A 11 49.56 21.76 27.98
N THR A 12 49.84 20.90 27.02
CA THR A 12 48.96 20.70 25.86
C THR A 12 47.85 19.73 26.26
N VAL A 13 46.65 20.23 26.43
CA VAL A 13 45.45 19.41 26.65
C VAL A 13 44.94 18.92 25.27
N TRP A 14 45.06 17.62 25.03
CA TRP A 14 44.43 17.00 23.90
C TRP A 14 42.96 16.74 24.20
N LEU A 15 42.08 17.51 23.56
CA LEU A 15 40.64 17.21 23.55
C LEU A 15 40.43 16.04 22.57
N VAL A 16 40.20 14.86 23.10
CA VAL A 16 39.72 13.72 22.30
C VAL A 16 38.22 13.95 22.11
N VAL A 17 37.84 14.46 20.96
CA VAL A 17 36.46 14.44 20.51
C VAL A 17 36.15 13.02 20.08
N VAL A 18 35.51 12.27 20.96
CA VAL A 18 34.90 10.99 20.61
C VAL A 18 33.61 11.33 19.82
N SER A 19 33.72 11.36 18.49
CA SER A 19 32.55 11.34 17.64
C SER A 19 31.89 9.98 17.83
N ALA A 20 30.77 9.93 18.54
CA ALA A 20 29.89 8.79 18.55
C ALA A 20 29.26 8.73 17.14
N THR A 21 29.93 8.06 16.22
CA THR A 21 29.28 7.59 14.99
C THR A 21 28.29 6.53 15.44
N SER A 22 27.01 6.87 15.39
CA SER A 22 25.95 5.88 15.43
C SER A 22 26.23 4.92 14.26
N ALA A 23 26.79 3.76 14.58
CA ALA A 23 26.91 2.70 13.60
C ALA A 23 25.47 2.22 13.32
N HIS A 24 24.85 2.80 12.30
CA HIS A 24 23.73 2.14 11.65
C HIS A 24 24.32 0.80 11.21
N ALA A 25 23.79 -0.29 11.75
CA ALA A 25 24.13 -1.62 11.27
C ALA A 25 23.61 -1.69 9.83
N GLN A 26 24.49 -1.40 8.88
CA GLN A 26 24.20 -1.65 7.48
C GLN A 26 23.96 -3.15 7.34
N SER A 27 22.76 -3.50 6.91
CA SER A 27 22.49 -4.89 6.51
C SER A 27 23.50 -5.22 5.39
N THR A 28 24.32 -6.23 5.62
CA THR A 28 25.37 -6.64 4.67
C THR A 28 24.81 -7.48 3.51
N GLY A 29 23.49 -7.45 3.28
CA GLY A 29 22.81 -8.15 2.20
C GLY A 29 22.18 -7.18 1.21
N PRO A 30 21.84 -7.62 0.00
CA PRO A 30 21.17 -6.80 -1.00
C PRO A 30 19.74 -6.41 -0.59
N TRP A 31 19.22 -6.99 0.51
CA TRP A 31 17.83 -6.83 0.93
C TRP A 31 17.76 -6.07 2.25
N GLN A 32 16.91 -5.07 2.28
CA GLN A 32 16.77 -4.22 3.45
C GLN A 32 15.87 -4.87 4.51
N ARG A 33 16.24 -4.66 5.77
CA ARG A 33 15.39 -4.99 6.90
C ARG A 33 14.66 -3.74 7.35
N TYR A 34 13.35 -3.84 7.38
CA TYR A 34 12.49 -2.78 7.90
C TYR A 34 12.13 -3.14 9.33
N ASP A 35 12.88 -2.58 10.27
CA ASP A 35 12.66 -2.79 11.70
C ASP A 35 12.09 -1.53 12.38
N THR A 36 11.79 -1.64 13.65
CA THR A 36 11.18 -0.57 14.45
C THR A 36 12.16 0.06 15.45
N GLU A 37 13.46 -0.14 15.27
CA GLU A 37 14.49 0.47 16.11
C GLU A 37 14.50 1.99 15.93
N ASN A 38 14.90 2.69 16.99
CA ASN A 38 15.03 4.16 17.01
C ASN A 38 13.75 4.94 16.68
N GLY A 39 12.57 4.37 16.92
CA GLY A 39 11.30 5.03 16.66
C GLY A 39 10.79 4.90 15.23
N GLU A 40 11.48 4.16 14.40
CA GLU A 40 11.05 3.85 13.03
C GLU A 40 9.82 2.92 13.01
N TRP A 41 9.01 3.06 11.97
CA TRP A 41 7.86 2.18 11.68
C TRP A 41 7.73 2.05 10.16
N ARG A 42 8.62 1.26 9.55
CA ARG A 42 8.87 1.28 8.10
C ARG A 42 7.93 0.42 7.27
N SER A 43 7.04 -0.33 7.88
CA SER A 43 5.98 -1.07 7.19
C SER A 43 4.70 -1.03 7.99
N TYR A 44 3.56 -1.39 7.39
CA TYR A 44 2.24 -1.33 8.02
C TYR A 44 2.19 -1.92 9.43
N ALA A 45 2.87 -3.03 9.65
CA ALA A 45 2.89 -3.74 10.94
C ALA A 45 4.24 -3.62 11.67
N GLY A 46 4.96 -2.52 11.48
CA GLY A 46 6.27 -2.25 12.04
C GLY A 46 7.39 -2.82 11.19
N ASN A 47 7.29 -4.11 10.87
CA ASN A 47 8.16 -4.79 9.91
C ASN A 47 7.35 -5.67 8.95
N ILE A 48 7.99 -6.16 7.89
CA ILE A 48 7.31 -6.96 6.86
C ILE A 48 6.85 -8.34 7.38
N ALA A 49 7.41 -8.84 8.49
CA ALA A 49 6.94 -10.06 9.15
C ALA A 49 5.64 -9.86 9.96
N GLY A 50 5.16 -8.63 10.08
CA GLY A 50 3.88 -8.33 10.72
C GLY A 50 3.88 -8.39 12.25
N GLN A 51 5.02 -8.18 12.91
CA GLN A 51 5.19 -8.38 14.35
C GLN A 51 4.49 -7.34 15.24
N LYS A 52 4.24 -6.13 14.71
CA LYS A 52 3.59 -5.00 15.42
C LYS A 52 4.24 -4.68 16.77
N TYR A 53 5.55 -4.74 16.82
CA TYR A 53 6.34 -4.49 18.03
C TYR A 53 7.20 -3.24 17.85
N SER A 54 7.24 -2.39 18.87
CA SER A 54 8.19 -1.28 19.01
C SER A 54 8.97 -1.47 20.31
N PRO A 55 10.31 -1.32 20.30
CA PRO A 55 11.13 -1.38 21.51
C PRO A 55 11.10 -0.10 22.33
N LEU A 56 10.33 0.91 21.93
CA LEU A 56 10.22 2.18 22.65
C LEU A 56 9.53 1.97 23.99
N ASP A 57 10.09 2.53 25.06
CA ASP A 57 9.64 2.38 26.45
C ASP A 57 9.42 3.71 27.19
N GLN A 58 9.43 4.84 26.46
CA GLN A 58 9.25 6.16 27.06
C GLN A 58 7.83 6.39 27.59
N ILE A 59 6.84 5.66 27.09
CA ILE A 59 5.45 5.73 27.51
C ILE A 59 5.09 4.42 28.23
N ASP A 60 4.68 4.53 29.48
CA ASP A 60 4.31 3.42 30.35
C ASP A 60 3.02 3.69 31.14
N ALA A 61 2.64 2.77 32.02
CA ALA A 61 1.43 2.90 32.82
C ALA A 61 1.46 4.09 33.80
N ASP A 62 2.64 4.56 34.20
CA ASP A 62 2.80 5.61 35.19
C ASP A 62 2.71 7.01 34.55
N ASN A 63 3.07 7.13 33.28
CA ASN A 63 3.10 8.43 32.59
C ASN A 63 2.05 8.59 31.47
N PHE A 64 1.36 7.50 31.05
CA PHE A 64 0.36 7.55 29.99
C PHE A 64 -0.72 8.62 30.22
N SER A 65 -1.19 8.79 31.46
CA SER A 65 -2.20 9.80 31.82
C SER A 65 -1.71 11.25 31.73
N GLN A 66 -0.40 11.47 31.55
CA GLN A 66 0.22 12.78 31.43
C GLN A 66 0.42 13.23 29.97
N LEU A 67 0.10 12.38 29.02
CA LEU A 67 0.18 12.71 27.58
C LEU A 67 -0.74 13.89 27.27
N THR A 68 -0.24 14.80 26.45
CA THR A 68 -0.98 15.96 25.92
C THR A 68 -0.94 15.93 24.40
N LEU A 69 -1.95 16.52 23.77
CA LEU A 69 -1.98 16.70 22.32
C LEU A 69 -0.81 17.58 21.89
N ALA A 70 0.07 17.06 21.02
CA ALA A 70 1.19 17.83 20.48
C ALA A 70 0.75 18.69 19.29
N TRP A 71 0.03 18.10 18.36
CA TRP A 71 -0.52 18.77 17.18
C TRP A 71 -1.71 17.97 16.62
N GLU A 72 -2.45 18.59 15.72
CA GLU A 72 -3.58 17.99 15.00
C GLU A 72 -3.40 18.29 13.50
N TRP A 73 -3.51 17.28 12.66
CA TRP A 73 -3.40 17.42 11.21
C TRP A 73 -4.78 17.42 10.55
N GLU A 74 -5.03 18.41 9.70
CA GLU A 74 -6.26 18.53 8.95
C GLU A 74 -6.10 17.85 7.58
N SER A 75 -7.03 16.93 7.23
CA SER A 75 -6.95 16.18 5.98
C SER A 75 -7.00 17.06 4.75
N VAL A 76 -6.07 16.82 3.83
CA VAL A 76 -6.03 17.49 2.52
C VAL A 76 -7.22 17.15 1.61
N ASP A 77 -8.00 16.12 1.95
CA ASP A 77 -9.24 15.79 1.24
C ASP A 77 -10.35 16.85 1.40
N ARG A 78 -10.18 17.80 2.31
CA ARG A 78 -11.13 18.94 2.47
C ARG A 78 -11.07 19.92 1.31
N THR A 79 -9.95 19.98 0.60
CA THR A 79 -9.78 20.85 -0.58
C THR A 79 -9.17 20.03 -1.71
N LEU A 80 -9.92 19.82 -2.76
CA LEU A 80 -9.50 19.02 -3.90
C LEU A 80 -9.12 19.89 -5.10
N SER A 81 -8.31 19.33 -5.98
CA SER A 81 -8.09 19.86 -7.32
C SER A 81 -8.90 19.06 -8.34
N ARG A 82 -9.36 19.69 -9.38
CA ARG A 82 -10.10 19.08 -10.47
C ARG A 82 -9.59 19.53 -11.82
N THR A 83 -9.60 18.59 -12.78
CA THR A 83 -9.39 18.87 -14.20
C THR A 83 -10.75 18.99 -14.89
N THR A 84 -11.05 20.12 -15.48
CA THR A 84 -12.28 20.32 -16.24
C THR A 84 -12.18 19.69 -17.65
N PRO A 85 -13.31 19.44 -18.35
CA PRO A 85 -13.29 18.83 -19.68
C PRO A 85 -12.46 19.60 -20.73
N ASP A 86 -12.23 20.89 -20.55
CA ASP A 86 -11.36 21.72 -21.38
C ASP A 86 -9.89 21.72 -20.93
N GLY A 87 -9.55 20.93 -19.89
CA GLY A 87 -8.19 20.73 -19.40
C GLY A 87 -7.70 21.78 -18.39
N ALA A 88 -8.56 22.70 -17.94
CA ALA A 88 -8.18 23.64 -16.88
C ALA A 88 -8.20 22.97 -15.50
N GLU A 89 -7.22 23.31 -14.66
CA GLU A 89 -7.18 22.89 -13.27
C GLU A 89 -7.69 23.99 -12.34
N TRP A 90 -8.49 23.62 -11.36
CA TRP A 90 -8.94 24.51 -10.31
C TRP A 90 -9.06 23.77 -8.97
N ARG A 91 -9.08 24.51 -7.87
CA ARG A 91 -9.19 23.99 -6.52
C ARG A 91 -10.38 24.62 -5.81
N ALA A 92 -11.11 23.80 -5.09
CA ALA A 92 -12.19 24.23 -4.22
C ALA A 92 -12.32 23.28 -3.02
N ASP A 93 -13.25 23.59 -2.13
CA ASP A 93 -13.65 22.65 -1.08
C ASP A 93 -14.25 21.37 -1.69
N LEU A 94 -14.22 20.31 -0.90
CA LEU A 94 -14.67 18.97 -1.30
C LEU A 94 -16.07 18.99 -1.91
N ASP A 95 -17.03 19.65 -1.26
CA ASP A 95 -18.44 19.62 -1.70
C ASP A 95 -18.60 20.26 -3.08
N THR A 96 -17.97 21.40 -3.30
CA THR A 96 -17.96 22.11 -4.59
C THR A 96 -17.35 21.26 -5.71
N ILE A 97 -16.23 20.57 -5.45
CA ILE A 97 -15.60 19.68 -6.44
C ILE A 97 -16.49 18.50 -6.73
N VAL A 98 -17.07 17.86 -5.71
CA VAL A 98 -17.95 16.71 -5.85
C VAL A 98 -19.23 17.07 -6.64
N GLU A 99 -19.88 18.19 -6.32
CA GLU A 99 -21.04 18.67 -7.08
C GLU A 99 -20.72 18.84 -8.56
N SER A 100 -19.57 19.43 -8.86
CA SER A 100 -19.11 19.63 -10.22
C SER A 100 -18.80 18.32 -10.96
N LEU A 101 -18.14 17.35 -10.29
CA LEU A 101 -17.86 16.03 -10.85
C LEU A 101 -19.13 15.26 -11.20
N VAL A 102 -20.07 15.22 -10.27
CA VAL A 102 -21.37 14.53 -10.46
C VAL A 102 -22.20 15.21 -11.55
N ALA A 103 -22.17 16.55 -11.64
CA ALA A 103 -22.91 17.28 -12.67
C ALA A 103 -22.36 17.02 -14.09
N ASP A 104 -21.03 16.95 -14.25
CA ASP A 104 -20.41 16.77 -15.56
C ASP A 104 -20.33 15.30 -16.01
N THR A 105 -20.22 14.37 -15.05
CA THR A 105 -20.02 12.93 -15.32
C THR A 105 -20.88 12.05 -14.40
N PRO A 106 -22.23 12.22 -14.38
CA PRO A 106 -23.11 11.52 -13.46
C PRO A 106 -23.03 9.99 -13.55
N ASP A 107 -22.76 9.48 -14.75
CA ASP A 107 -22.67 8.03 -15.01
C ASP A 107 -21.46 7.37 -14.32
N LEU A 108 -20.47 8.16 -13.89
CA LEU A 108 -19.29 7.66 -13.16
C LEU A 108 -19.56 7.46 -11.66
N TYR A 109 -20.62 8.07 -11.13
CA TYR A 109 -20.95 7.99 -9.70
C TYR A 109 -22.29 7.30 -9.50
N ARG A 110 -22.25 6.19 -8.75
CA ARG A 110 -23.47 5.48 -8.37
C ARG A 110 -24.30 6.33 -7.41
N ASP A 111 -25.62 6.16 -7.45
CA ASP A 111 -26.54 6.85 -6.57
C ASP A 111 -26.09 6.81 -5.10
N GLY A 112 -25.91 7.99 -4.51
CA GLY A 112 -25.49 8.16 -3.12
C GLY A 112 -24.04 7.79 -2.82
N GLN A 113 -23.18 7.60 -3.83
CA GLN A 113 -21.79 7.21 -3.67
C GLN A 113 -20.81 8.19 -4.33
N SER A 114 -21.04 9.46 -4.18
CA SER A 114 -20.08 10.51 -4.52
C SER A 114 -18.82 10.44 -3.64
N PRO A 115 -17.70 11.02 -4.06
CA PRO A 115 -16.49 11.11 -3.24
C PRO A 115 -16.79 11.64 -1.83
N ASN A 116 -16.51 10.80 -0.82
CA ASN A 116 -16.75 11.12 0.58
C ASN A 116 -15.65 10.51 1.47
N PRO A 117 -14.71 11.28 1.99
CA PRO A 117 -13.61 10.81 2.82
C PRO A 117 -14.07 10.54 4.27
N SER A 118 -15.16 9.81 4.46
CA SER A 118 -15.76 9.59 5.78
C SER A 118 -15.00 8.60 6.67
N ARG A 119 -14.03 7.87 6.13
CA ARG A 119 -13.31 6.80 6.84
C ARG A 119 -11.80 6.94 6.67
N PHE A 120 -11.16 7.59 7.61
CA PHE A 120 -9.70 7.62 7.68
C PHE A 120 -9.21 6.36 8.41
N GLN A 121 -8.58 5.42 7.70
CA GLN A 121 -8.11 4.14 8.24
C GLN A 121 -6.62 3.88 8.00
N ALA A 122 -5.91 4.83 7.42
CA ALA A 122 -4.49 4.66 7.13
C ALA A 122 -3.67 4.51 8.41
N THR A 123 -2.76 3.54 8.41
CA THR A 123 -1.69 3.44 9.40
C THR A 123 -0.48 4.17 8.83
N PRO A 124 -0.01 5.25 9.47
CA PRO A 124 1.18 5.96 9.00
C PRO A 124 2.44 5.10 9.13
N LEU A 125 3.36 5.23 8.19
CA LEU A 125 4.76 4.84 8.37
C LEU A 125 5.51 5.99 9.02
N MET A 126 6.52 5.66 9.84
CA MET A 126 7.44 6.63 10.46
C MET A 126 8.84 6.32 9.97
N ILE A 127 9.42 7.25 9.19
CA ILE A 127 10.73 7.07 8.57
C ILE A 127 11.50 8.39 8.65
N GLY A 128 12.62 8.39 9.34
CA GLY A 128 13.49 9.57 9.43
C GLY A 128 12.83 10.82 9.96
N GLY A 129 11.85 10.72 10.86
CA GLY A 129 11.11 11.85 11.41
C GLY A 129 9.93 12.31 10.54
N VAL A 130 9.58 11.57 9.50
CA VAL A 130 8.45 11.88 8.60
C VAL A 130 7.39 10.80 8.68
N LEU A 131 6.14 11.21 8.77
CA LEU A 131 4.97 10.33 8.69
C LEU A 131 4.47 10.26 7.25
N TYR A 132 4.41 9.04 6.69
CA TYR A 132 3.89 8.79 5.35
C TYR A 132 2.59 8.00 5.44
N PHE A 133 1.56 8.47 4.77
CA PHE A 133 0.26 7.79 4.70
C PHE A 133 -0.52 8.23 3.48
N ASN A 134 -1.64 7.56 3.22
CA ASN A 134 -2.59 7.97 2.19
C ASN A 134 -3.94 8.35 2.80
N THR A 135 -4.66 9.23 2.11
CA THR A 135 -6.00 9.68 2.53
C THR A 135 -7.09 8.78 1.94
N PRO A 136 -8.33 8.85 2.46
CA PRO A 136 -9.47 8.15 1.86
C PRO A 136 -9.62 8.34 0.35
N LEU A 137 -9.32 9.52 -0.18
CA LEU A 137 -9.38 9.81 -1.63
C LEU A 137 -8.09 9.46 -2.38
N SER A 138 -7.27 8.58 -1.78
CA SER A 138 -6.03 8.04 -2.36
C SER A 138 -4.91 9.06 -2.57
N GLN A 139 -4.96 10.24 -1.92
CA GLN A 139 -3.83 11.18 -1.94
C GLN A 139 -2.71 10.66 -1.04
N GLY A 140 -1.48 10.64 -1.52
CA GLY A 140 -0.28 10.35 -0.72
C GLY A 140 0.18 11.61 0.01
N VAL A 141 0.58 11.49 1.28
CA VAL A 141 0.93 12.61 2.15
C VAL A 141 2.20 12.30 2.95
N ALA A 142 3.08 13.30 3.08
CA ALA A 142 4.15 13.31 4.07
C ALA A 142 3.94 14.46 5.06
N VAL A 143 4.13 14.17 6.34
CA VAL A 143 3.95 15.10 7.44
C VAL A 143 5.19 15.03 8.34
N ASP A 144 5.70 16.18 8.73
CA ASP A 144 6.74 16.25 9.77
C ASP A 144 6.19 15.73 11.09
N ALA A 145 6.82 14.70 11.65
CA ALA A 145 6.30 14.02 12.83
C ALA A 145 6.40 14.85 14.11
N GLU A 146 7.31 15.85 14.16
CA GLU A 146 7.48 16.72 15.31
C GLU A 146 6.45 17.86 15.32
N THR A 147 6.19 18.46 14.15
CA THR A 147 5.37 19.68 14.05
C THR A 147 3.96 19.45 13.54
N GLY A 148 3.71 18.35 12.83
CA GLY A 148 2.44 18.11 12.12
C GLY A 148 2.32 18.86 10.80
N ASP A 149 3.38 19.55 10.34
CA ASP A 149 3.36 20.29 9.09
C ASP A 149 3.35 19.36 7.89
N THR A 150 2.50 19.64 6.89
CA THR A 150 2.49 18.90 5.63
C THR A 150 3.71 19.24 4.79
N LEU A 151 4.56 18.27 4.51
CA LEU A 151 5.77 18.42 3.70
C LEU A 151 5.47 18.36 2.21
N TRP A 152 4.66 17.38 1.81
CA TRP A 152 4.18 17.26 0.43
C TRP A 152 2.85 16.48 0.35
N VAL A 153 2.16 16.68 -0.75
CA VAL A 153 0.95 15.94 -1.13
C VAL A 153 1.08 15.54 -2.60
N PHE A 154 0.85 14.25 -2.90
CA PHE A 154 0.65 13.76 -4.25
C PHE A 154 -0.79 13.33 -4.45
N ASN A 155 -1.45 13.88 -5.47
CA ASN A 155 -2.86 13.62 -5.75
C ASN A 155 -3.02 12.89 -7.08
N PRO A 156 -3.31 11.56 -7.09
CA PRO A 156 -3.56 10.80 -8.31
C PRO A 156 -4.93 11.08 -8.93
N LYS A 157 -5.74 11.93 -8.30
CA LYS A 157 -7.10 12.30 -8.74
C LYS A 157 -8.05 11.10 -8.95
N SER A 158 -7.88 10.04 -8.18
CA SER A 158 -8.71 8.82 -8.28
C SER A 158 -10.20 9.09 -8.21
N TYR A 159 -10.60 10.16 -7.54
CA TYR A 159 -11.99 10.57 -7.40
C TYR A 159 -12.59 11.14 -8.69
N GLU A 160 -11.79 11.52 -9.69
CA GLU A 160 -12.27 11.98 -10.99
C GLU A 160 -12.73 10.82 -11.89
N GLU A 161 -12.30 9.60 -11.60
CA GLU A 161 -12.62 8.41 -12.39
C GLU A 161 -13.86 7.65 -11.92
N GLY A 162 -14.63 8.19 -11.00
CA GLY A 162 -15.89 7.62 -10.54
C GLY A 162 -15.79 6.85 -9.23
N THR A 163 -16.88 6.23 -8.84
CA THR A 163 -16.99 5.48 -7.58
C THR A 163 -16.17 4.19 -7.65
N PRO A 164 -15.26 3.94 -6.70
CA PRO A 164 -14.54 2.67 -6.61
C PRO A 164 -15.45 1.53 -6.10
N SER A 165 -14.84 0.36 -5.84
CA SER A 165 -15.53 -0.83 -5.36
C SER A 165 -16.50 -0.57 -4.19
N MET A 166 -17.58 -1.33 -4.15
CA MET A 166 -18.72 -1.11 -3.24
C MET A 166 -18.43 -1.29 -1.75
N SER A 167 -17.60 -2.24 -1.37
CA SER A 167 -17.51 -2.67 0.03
C SER A 167 -16.71 -1.72 0.92
N GLY A 168 -16.08 -0.74 0.36
CA GLY A 168 -15.27 0.23 1.11
C GLY A 168 -14.82 1.39 0.24
N PRO A 169 -15.77 2.07 -0.45
CA PRO A 169 -15.41 3.20 -1.29
C PRO A 169 -14.72 4.28 -0.46
N TRP A 170 -13.75 4.94 -1.06
CA TRP A 170 -13.06 6.08 -0.43
C TRP A 170 -12.41 5.72 0.92
N THR A 171 -11.81 4.52 0.99
CA THR A 171 -11.08 4.04 2.16
C THR A 171 -9.72 3.56 1.74
N GLN A 172 -8.69 4.07 2.39
CA GLN A 172 -7.30 3.63 2.21
C GLN A 172 -6.70 3.26 3.56
N ARG A 173 -5.78 2.28 3.59
CA ARG A 173 -5.25 1.74 4.85
C ARG A 173 -3.77 1.97 5.07
N GLY A 174 -3.05 2.54 4.11
CA GLY A 174 -1.65 2.86 4.28
C GLY A 174 -0.82 2.71 3.01
N VAL A 175 0.46 2.87 3.18
CA VAL A 175 1.47 2.91 2.12
C VAL A 175 2.57 1.90 2.40
N ALA A 176 3.44 1.64 1.42
CA ALA A 176 4.67 0.87 1.58
C ALA A 176 5.88 1.74 1.24
N TYR A 177 7.02 1.40 1.83
CA TYR A 177 8.29 2.09 1.64
C TYR A 177 9.33 1.13 1.07
N TRP A 178 10.17 1.68 0.20
CA TRP A 178 11.35 1.01 -0.31
C TRP A 178 12.51 1.99 -0.42
N THR A 179 13.74 1.47 -0.26
CA THR A 179 14.96 2.23 -0.50
C THR A 179 16.06 1.31 -1.03
N ASP A 180 16.96 1.85 -1.84
CA ASP A 180 18.16 1.15 -2.28
C ASP A 180 19.29 1.18 -1.23
N GLY A 181 19.05 1.85 -0.10
CA GLY A 181 20.05 2.08 0.95
C GLY A 181 20.98 3.26 0.70
N GLU A 182 20.79 3.99 -0.40
CA GLU A 182 21.56 5.16 -0.78
C GLU A 182 20.65 6.40 -0.89
N ALA A 183 20.25 6.77 -2.09
CA ALA A 183 19.52 8.01 -2.34
C ALA A 183 18.13 7.77 -2.99
N ASP A 184 17.84 6.57 -3.43
CA ASP A 184 16.52 6.24 -4.01
C ASP A 184 15.61 5.69 -2.92
N GLU A 185 14.67 6.53 -2.48
CA GLU A 185 13.66 6.21 -1.47
C GLU A 185 12.27 6.46 -2.06
N ARG A 186 11.39 5.46 -1.98
CA ARG A 186 10.09 5.47 -2.66
C ARG A 186 8.96 5.10 -1.73
N ILE A 187 7.81 5.75 -1.94
CA ILE A 187 6.54 5.43 -1.28
C ILE A 187 5.57 4.89 -2.33
N PHE A 188 4.93 3.76 -1.98
CA PHE A 188 3.95 3.08 -2.84
C PHE A 188 2.60 2.96 -2.16
N TRP A 189 1.53 3.08 -2.92
CA TRP A 189 0.17 2.73 -2.45
C TRP A 189 -0.74 2.35 -3.60
N GLY A 190 -1.82 1.64 -3.27
CA GLY A 190 -2.90 1.38 -4.20
C GLY A 190 -3.95 2.47 -4.18
N THR A 191 -4.72 2.60 -5.26
CA THR A 191 -5.83 3.55 -5.35
C THR A 191 -7.18 2.85 -5.42
N GLY A 192 -8.24 3.58 -5.08
CA GLY A 192 -9.61 3.08 -5.18
C GLY A 192 -10.02 2.68 -6.61
N ASN A 193 -9.40 3.27 -7.62
CA ASN A 193 -9.64 2.98 -9.04
C ASN A 193 -8.58 2.04 -9.65
N GLY A 194 -7.77 1.35 -8.82
CA GLY A 194 -6.94 0.22 -9.24
C GLY A 194 -5.59 0.57 -9.88
N TYR A 195 -4.98 1.68 -9.48
CA TYR A 195 -3.57 1.96 -9.81
C TYR A 195 -2.66 1.65 -8.63
N ILE A 196 -1.41 1.32 -8.92
CA ILE A 196 -0.30 1.41 -7.97
C ILE A 196 0.46 2.70 -8.27
N VAL A 197 0.66 3.50 -7.25
CA VAL A 197 1.36 4.79 -7.31
C VAL A 197 2.72 4.66 -6.68
N CYS A 198 3.72 5.32 -7.27
CA CYS A 198 5.07 5.49 -6.76
C CYS A 198 5.46 6.97 -6.74
N VAL A 199 5.92 7.44 -5.58
CA VAL A 199 6.53 8.77 -5.45
C VAL A 199 7.87 8.68 -4.73
N GLN A 200 8.74 9.64 -4.99
CA GLN A 200 9.97 9.84 -4.23
C GLN A 200 9.63 10.25 -2.79
N ALA A 201 10.15 9.54 -1.80
CA ALA A 201 9.79 9.76 -0.40
C ALA A 201 10.09 11.20 0.07
N LEU A 202 11.23 11.75 -0.31
CA LEU A 202 11.67 13.08 0.12
C LEU A 202 10.80 14.22 -0.46
N THR A 203 10.34 14.09 -1.71
CA THR A 203 9.76 15.21 -2.46
C THR A 203 8.29 15.05 -2.80
N GLY A 204 7.74 13.83 -2.75
CA GLY A 204 6.42 13.51 -3.27
C GLY A 204 6.31 13.57 -4.80
N ALA A 205 7.41 13.81 -5.51
CA ALA A 205 7.42 13.79 -6.96
C ALA A 205 7.17 12.37 -7.49
N PRO A 206 6.43 12.19 -8.60
CA PRO A 206 6.27 10.88 -9.22
C PRO A 206 7.63 10.23 -9.51
N CYS A 207 7.75 8.93 -9.31
CA CYS A 207 8.93 8.18 -9.73
C CYS A 207 9.00 8.18 -11.27
N PRO A 208 9.98 8.83 -11.90
CA PRO A 208 9.95 9.07 -13.35
C PRO A 208 10.12 7.80 -14.18
N ASP A 209 10.74 6.77 -13.60
CA ASP A 209 10.99 5.50 -14.26
C ASP A 209 9.89 4.45 -13.96
N PHE A 210 8.92 4.78 -13.11
CA PHE A 210 7.86 3.87 -12.70
C PHE A 210 6.61 4.06 -13.57
N GLY A 211 6.29 3.02 -14.33
CA GLY A 211 5.16 2.98 -15.24
C GLY A 211 5.45 3.55 -16.64
N PRO A 212 4.57 3.24 -17.61
CA PRO A 212 4.83 3.51 -19.02
C PRO A 212 4.86 5.00 -19.39
N ASP A 213 4.17 5.83 -18.59
CA ASP A 213 3.98 7.25 -18.91
C ASP A 213 4.92 8.17 -18.12
N GLY A 214 5.80 7.61 -17.26
CA GLY A 214 6.69 8.38 -16.40
C GLY A 214 5.98 9.24 -15.35
N ASN A 215 4.72 8.92 -15.08
CA ASN A 215 3.86 9.63 -14.12
C ASN A 215 3.84 8.97 -12.73
N GLY A 216 4.66 7.95 -12.51
CA GLY A 216 4.72 7.21 -11.25
C GLY A 216 3.52 6.27 -11.02
N MET A 217 2.81 5.86 -12.05
CA MET A 217 1.61 5.05 -11.91
C MET A 217 1.61 3.86 -12.89
N VAL A 218 1.10 2.71 -12.40
CA VAL A 218 0.81 1.54 -13.23
C VAL A 218 -0.64 1.12 -13.04
N ASP A 219 -1.29 0.72 -14.13
CA ASP A 219 -2.65 0.17 -14.08
C ASP A 219 -2.60 -1.28 -13.63
N ALA A 220 -2.98 -1.52 -12.38
CA ALA A 220 -2.96 -2.84 -11.77
C ALA A 220 -4.13 -3.75 -12.20
N MET A 221 -5.06 -3.27 -13.00
CA MET A 221 -6.19 -4.05 -13.51
C MET A 221 -5.94 -4.65 -14.91
N VAL A 222 -4.88 -4.23 -15.59
CA VAL A 222 -4.56 -4.73 -16.94
C VAL A 222 -4.39 -6.25 -16.94
N GLY A 223 -5.14 -6.94 -17.80
CA GLY A 223 -5.06 -8.38 -17.98
C GLY A 223 -5.82 -9.23 -16.95
N ILE A 224 -6.45 -8.63 -15.95
CA ILE A 224 -7.29 -9.36 -15.01
C ILE A 224 -8.60 -9.75 -15.72
N PRO A 225 -8.97 -11.05 -15.74
CA PRO A 225 -10.21 -11.49 -16.35
C PRO A 225 -11.44 -10.81 -15.75
N ARG A 226 -12.42 -10.50 -16.60
CA ARG A 226 -13.69 -9.89 -16.20
C ARG A 226 -13.58 -8.50 -15.56
N VAL A 227 -12.46 -7.82 -15.76
CA VAL A 227 -12.28 -6.43 -15.40
C VAL A 227 -12.26 -5.60 -16.69
N ASP A 228 -13.13 -4.62 -16.78
CA ASP A 228 -13.18 -3.66 -17.89
C ASP A 228 -13.25 -2.24 -17.31
N ARG A 229 -12.15 -1.52 -17.42
CA ARG A 229 -12.03 -0.16 -16.90
C ARG A 229 -12.98 0.81 -17.62
N GLU A 230 -13.24 0.58 -18.90
CA GLU A 230 -14.09 1.45 -19.70
C GLU A 230 -15.59 1.18 -19.50
N ALA A 231 -15.96 -0.08 -19.29
CA ALA A 231 -17.35 -0.48 -19.10
C ALA A 231 -18.01 0.19 -17.89
N ARG A 232 -17.23 0.48 -16.86
CA ARG A 232 -17.65 1.21 -15.64
C ARG A 232 -18.98 0.77 -15.06
N ASP A 233 -19.44 -0.41 -15.45
CA ASP A 233 -20.66 -0.95 -14.90
C ASP A 233 -20.37 -1.59 -13.52
N TYR A 234 -21.44 -1.69 -12.76
CA TYR A 234 -21.46 -2.20 -11.42
C TYR A 234 -20.94 -3.65 -11.28
N LEU A 235 -20.94 -4.40 -12.36
CA LEU A 235 -20.58 -5.82 -12.37
C LEU A 235 -19.13 -6.08 -12.83
N ASN A 236 -18.43 -5.06 -13.31
CA ASN A 236 -17.10 -5.18 -13.92
C ASN A 236 -16.03 -4.37 -13.19
N ALA A 237 -15.43 -3.38 -13.83
CA ALA A 237 -14.32 -2.62 -13.27
C ALA A 237 -14.59 -1.99 -11.90
N MET A 238 -15.85 -1.64 -11.63
CA MET A 238 -16.25 -1.04 -10.36
C MET A 238 -16.20 -2.02 -9.17
N LEU A 239 -16.02 -3.31 -9.41
CA LEU A 239 -15.86 -4.29 -8.34
C LEU A 239 -14.41 -4.41 -7.85
N TYR A 240 -13.44 -3.89 -8.58
CA TYR A 240 -12.02 -4.02 -8.28
C TYR A 240 -11.44 -2.71 -7.75
N SER A 241 -10.70 -2.77 -6.65
CA SER A 241 -9.95 -1.65 -6.09
C SER A 241 -8.73 -2.15 -5.31
N ILE A 242 -7.84 -1.22 -4.94
CA ILE A 242 -6.70 -1.51 -4.08
C ILE A 242 -6.75 -0.53 -2.92
N ASN A 243 -7.18 -0.98 -1.75
CA ASN A 243 -7.33 -0.13 -0.59
C ASN A 243 -6.51 -0.59 0.63
N SER A 244 -5.87 -1.74 0.56
CA SER A 244 -4.87 -2.16 1.55
C SER A 244 -3.46 -1.79 1.09
N PRO A 245 -2.54 -1.49 2.01
CA PRO A 245 -1.18 -1.16 1.62
C PRO A 245 -0.55 -2.34 0.88
N PRO A 246 0.21 -2.08 -0.18
CA PRO A 246 1.08 -3.08 -0.76
C PRO A 246 2.19 -3.45 0.24
N ILE A 247 2.89 -4.52 -0.03
CA ILE A 247 4.13 -4.88 0.69
C ILE A 247 5.30 -4.79 -0.27
N VAL A 248 6.45 -4.37 0.23
CA VAL A 248 7.70 -4.48 -0.53
C VAL A 248 8.52 -5.62 0.06
N VAL A 249 8.82 -6.62 -0.78
CA VAL A 249 9.73 -7.72 -0.44
C VAL A 249 10.80 -7.75 -1.50
N ARG A 250 12.06 -7.57 -1.09
CA ARG A 250 13.18 -7.36 -2.00
C ARG A 250 12.87 -6.16 -2.94
N ASP A 251 13.06 -6.30 -4.24
CA ASP A 251 12.82 -5.26 -5.24
C ASP A 251 11.44 -5.38 -5.91
N ARG A 252 10.43 -5.88 -5.20
CA ARG A 252 9.06 -6.04 -5.72
C ARG A 252 8.04 -5.39 -4.81
N VAL A 253 7.20 -4.54 -5.39
CA VAL A 253 5.97 -4.07 -4.76
C VAL A 253 4.86 -5.05 -5.10
N ILE A 254 4.28 -5.67 -4.07
CA ILE A 254 3.30 -6.75 -4.18
C ILE A 254 1.99 -6.28 -3.56
N HIS A 255 0.89 -6.50 -4.24
CA HIS A 255 -0.42 -6.11 -3.75
C HIS A 255 -1.47 -7.18 -3.99
N GLY A 256 -2.43 -7.26 -3.08
CA GLY A 256 -3.70 -7.91 -3.31
C GLY A 256 -4.74 -6.93 -3.84
N SER A 257 -5.99 -7.31 -3.76
CA SER A 257 -7.10 -6.49 -4.24
C SER A 257 -8.26 -6.50 -3.27
N HIS A 258 -9.13 -5.53 -3.40
CA HIS A 258 -10.44 -5.54 -2.81
C HIS A 258 -11.48 -5.74 -3.92
N ILE A 259 -12.14 -6.89 -3.89
CA ILE A 259 -13.24 -7.22 -4.79
C ILE A 259 -14.54 -7.07 -4.00
N ALA A 260 -15.52 -6.40 -4.58
CA ALA A 260 -16.79 -6.19 -3.90
C ALA A 260 -17.57 -7.52 -3.74
N ASP A 261 -18.14 -7.71 -2.56
CA ASP A 261 -18.99 -8.85 -2.25
C ASP A 261 -20.33 -8.75 -3.01
N VAL A 262 -20.49 -9.57 -4.03
CA VAL A 262 -21.69 -9.56 -4.87
C VAL A 262 -22.65 -10.64 -4.41
N ARG A 263 -23.84 -10.24 -4.01
CA ARG A 263 -24.85 -11.15 -3.45
C ARG A 263 -25.77 -11.78 -4.48
N VAL A 264 -25.84 -11.20 -5.67
CA VAL A 264 -26.87 -11.55 -6.67
C VAL A 264 -26.30 -12.21 -7.91
N THR A 265 -25.00 -12.19 -8.11
CA THR A 265 -24.35 -12.84 -9.25
C THR A 265 -23.35 -13.88 -8.78
N LYS A 266 -23.12 -14.90 -9.62
CA LYS A 266 -22.05 -15.88 -9.42
C LYS A 266 -20.72 -15.44 -10.07
N GLU A 267 -20.74 -14.35 -10.80
CA GLU A 267 -19.62 -13.84 -11.59
C GLU A 267 -18.94 -12.69 -10.87
N ALA A 268 -17.61 -12.73 -10.78
CA ALA A 268 -16.78 -11.64 -10.31
C ALA A 268 -15.38 -11.73 -10.91
N PRO A 269 -14.59 -10.63 -10.94
CA PRO A 269 -13.18 -10.70 -11.26
C PRO A 269 -12.43 -11.52 -10.21
N PRO A 270 -11.37 -12.25 -10.59
CA PRO A 270 -10.51 -12.95 -9.65
C PRO A 270 -9.65 -11.95 -8.86
N GLY A 271 -9.41 -12.28 -7.61
CA GLY A 271 -8.61 -11.44 -6.71
C GLY A 271 -7.12 -11.76 -6.75
N TRP A 272 -6.54 -11.89 -7.93
CA TRP A 272 -5.12 -12.22 -8.11
C TRP A 272 -4.21 -11.29 -7.32
N VAL A 273 -3.11 -11.86 -6.82
CA VAL A 273 -2.02 -11.08 -6.22
C VAL A 273 -0.97 -10.83 -7.28
N ARG A 274 -0.50 -9.59 -7.37
CA ARG A 274 0.35 -9.13 -8.45
C ARG A 274 1.64 -8.51 -7.92
N ALA A 275 2.72 -8.65 -8.65
CA ALA A 275 4.01 -8.04 -8.33
C ALA A 275 4.54 -7.19 -9.47
N TRP A 276 5.17 -6.10 -9.09
CA TRP A 276 5.75 -5.10 -9.97
C TRP A 276 7.16 -4.78 -9.51
N ASN A 277 8.05 -4.52 -10.44
CA ASN A 277 9.38 -4.04 -10.13
C ASN A 277 9.32 -2.66 -9.45
N VAL A 278 9.97 -2.50 -8.30
CA VAL A 278 9.91 -1.24 -7.52
C VAL A 278 10.53 -0.04 -8.26
N ARG A 279 11.43 -0.28 -9.23
CA ARG A 279 12.11 0.79 -9.95
C ARG A 279 11.35 1.19 -11.22
N THR A 280 10.94 0.18 -12.02
CA THR A 280 10.41 0.40 -13.36
C THR A 280 8.90 0.35 -13.44
N GLY A 281 8.23 -0.28 -12.47
CA GLY A 281 6.81 -0.58 -12.55
C GLY A 281 6.48 -1.62 -13.61
N GLU A 282 7.47 -2.37 -14.10
CA GLU A 282 7.22 -3.53 -14.96
C GLU A 282 6.49 -4.61 -14.18
N HIS A 283 5.46 -5.17 -14.79
CA HIS A 283 4.74 -6.32 -14.24
C HIS A 283 5.64 -7.55 -14.30
N GLU A 284 5.82 -8.24 -13.17
CA GLU A 284 6.72 -9.39 -13.08
C GLU A 284 5.96 -10.72 -13.00
N TRP A 285 4.92 -10.80 -12.17
CA TRP A 285 4.11 -12.02 -12.06
C TRP A 285 2.72 -11.77 -11.48
N ASP A 286 1.82 -12.73 -11.77
CA ASP A 286 0.50 -12.88 -11.14
C ASP A 286 0.45 -14.22 -10.38
N PHE A 287 -0.03 -14.19 -9.14
CA PHE A 287 -0.47 -15.40 -8.47
C PHE A 287 -1.98 -15.54 -8.60
N HIS A 288 -2.41 -16.59 -9.30
CA HIS A 288 -3.82 -16.85 -9.58
C HIS A 288 -4.49 -17.49 -8.36
N THR A 289 -5.20 -16.70 -7.57
CA THR A 289 -5.99 -17.18 -6.43
C THR A 289 -7.26 -17.92 -6.88
N VAL A 290 -7.73 -17.62 -8.07
CA VAL A 290 -8.74 -18.37 -8.83
C VAL A 290 -8.09 -18.77 -10.14
N PRO A 291 -8.09 -20.06 -10.53
CA PRO A 291 -7.47 -20.53 -11.76
C PRO A 291 -7.99 -19.79 -13.01
N ASN A 292 -7.13 -19.62 -13.99
CA ASN A 292 -7.45 -19.02 -15.29
C ASN A 292 -7.54 -20.09 -16.40
N SER A 293 -7.03 -21.29 -16.14
CA SER A 293 -7.11 -22.42 -17.07
C SER A 293 -7.31 -23.75 -16.32
N ALA A 294 -7.72 -24.79 -17.06
CA ALA A 294 -7.92 -26.12 -16.51
C ALA A 294 -6.62 -26.84 -16.12
N ASP A 295 -5.49 -26.38 -16.64
CA ASP A 295 -4.17 -26.98 -16.42
C ASP A 295 -3.45 -26.38 -15.21
N GLU A 296 -3.98 -25.31 -14.62
CA GLU A 296 -3.41 -24.69 -13.44
C GLU A 296 -3.61 -25.55 -12.19
N PHE A 297 -2.65 -25.46 -11.29
CA PHE A 297 -2.71 -26.15 -10.00
C PHE A 297 -3.96 -25.74 -9.21
N GLY A 298 -4.74 -26.70 -8.76
CA GLY A 298 -5.97 -26.50 -8.01
C GLY A 298 -7.22 -26.31 -8.86
N ALA A 299 -7.13 -26.23 -10.20
CA ALA A 299 -8.29 -26.10 -11.08
C ALA A 299 -9.25 -27.30 -10.97
N ASP A 300 -8.74 -28.47 -10.66
CA ASP A 300 -9.50 -29.71 -10.44
C ASP A 300 -10.36 -29.68 -9.15
N THR A 301 -10.06 -28.79 -8.23
CA THR A 301 -10.86 -28.56 -7.01
C THR A 301 -12.13 -27.74 -7.28
N TRP A 302 -12.28 -27.17 -8.47
CA TRP A 302 -13.41 -26.37 -8.90
C TRP A 302 -14.34 -27.22 -9.80
N GLN A 303 -15.27 -27.92 -9.19
CA GLN A 303 -16.19 -28.78 -9.93
C GLN A 303 -17.03 -27.98 -10.93
N ASN A 304 -17.43 -28.62 -12.02
CA ASN A 304 -18.16 -27.99 -13.13
C ASN A 304 -17.43 -26.80 -13.77
N GLN A 305 -16.09 -26.74 -13.61
CA GLN A 305 -15.27 -25.64 -14.11
C GLN A 305 -15.74 -24.27 -13.60
N SER A 306 -16.23 -24.22 -12.36
CA SER A 306 -16.78 -22.99 -11.77
C SER A 306 -15.76 -21.86 -11.66
N TRP A 307 -14.46 -22.14 -11.70
CA TRP A 307 -13.41 -21.13 -11.82
C TRP A 307 -13.58 -20.19 -13.03
N ARG A 308 -14.28 -20.60 -14.08
CA ARG A 308 -14.48 -19.79 -15.29
C ARG A 308 -15.29 -18.53 -15.05
N PHE A 309 -16.13 -18.52 -14.03
CA PHE A 309 -17.00 -17.39 -13.71
C PHE A 309 -16.81 -16.90 -12.27
N SER A 310 -16.45 -17.77 -11.33
CA SER A 310 -16.17 -17.37 -9.97
C SER A 310 -15.00 -16.40 -9.90
N GLY A 311 -15.04 -15.54 -8.94
CA GLY A 311 -13.99 -14.57 -8.68
C GLY A 311 -13.72 -14.41 -7.20
N ASN A 312 -13.29 -13.23 -6.79
CA ASN A 312 -12.86 -12.94 -5.43
C ASN A 312 -11.68 -13.83 -5.02
N ALA A 313 -11.67 -14.51 -3.87
CA ALA A 313 -10.49 -15.14 -3.27
C ALA A 313 -9.32 -14.15 -3.17
N ASN A 314 -9.64 -12.90 -2.94
CA ASN A 314 -8.70 -11.79 -2.94
C ASN A 314 -7.93 -11.71 -1.63
N VAL A 315 -6.80 -11.02 -1.64
CA VAL A 315 -6.10 -10.59 -0.45
C VAL A 315 -6.43 -9.11 -0.21
N TRP A 316 -7.48 -8.87 0.56
CA TRP A 316 -7.91 -7.51 0.94
C TRP A 316 -7.35 -7.07 2.29
N SER A 317 -6.73 -7.99 3.02
CA SER A 317 -6.01 -7.74 4.26
C SER A 317 -4.53 -7.41 3.99
N MET A 318 -3.74 -7.30 5.04
CA MET A 318 -2.31 -7.01 4.97
C MET A 318 -1.54 -8.27 4.63
N LEU A 319 -0.55 -8.11 3.78
CA LEU A 319 0.44 -9.12 3.43
C LEU A 319 1.55 -9.16 4.50
N ALA A 320 2.22 -10.28 4.60
CA ALA A 320 3.48 -10.42 5.34
C ALA A 320 4.56 -10.98 4.41
N GLY A 321 5.83 -10.74 4.73
CA GLY A 321 6.95 -11.19 3.90
C GLY A 321 8.19 -11.53 4.70
N ASP A 322 9.13 -12.17 4.01
CA ASP A 322 10.43 -12.54 4.53
C ASP A 322 11.50 -12.27 3.46
N ASN A 323 12.35 -11.28 3.70
CA ASN A 323 13.42 -10.90 2.76
C ASN A 323 14.54 -11.94 2.69
N GLU A 324 14.79 -12.70 3.75
CA GLU A 324 15.85 -13.72 3.78
C GLU A 324 15.43 -14.94 2.97
N LEU A 325 14.23 -15.45 3.21
CA LEU A 325 13.67 -16.56 2.45
C LEU A 325 13.21 -16.14 1.05
N GLY A 326 12.92 -14.85 0.83
CA GLY A 326 12.33 -14.37 -0.41
C GLY A 326 10.89 -14.84 -0.57
N HIS A 327 10.12 -14.82 0.50
CA HIS A 327 8.73 -15.26 0.49
C HIS A 327 7.78 -14.11 0.80
N VAL A 328 6.61 -14.13 0.16
CA VAL A 328 5.45 -13.35 0.54
C VAL A 328 4.31 -14.29 0.96
N TYR A 329 3.57 -13.91 2.00
CA TYR A 329 2.48 -14.71 2.56
C TYR A 329 1.15 -14.06 2.24
N LEU A 330 0.28 -14.83 1.58
CA LEU A 330 -0.98 -14.37 1.02
C LEU A 330 -2.15 -15.00 1.80
N PRO A 331 -2.84 -14.26 2.69
CA PRO A 331 -4.05 -14.73 3.34
C PRO A 331 -5.28 -14.41 2.46
N THR A 332 -5.72 -15.35 1.66
CA THR A 332 -6.87 -15.17 0.77
C THR A 332 -8.20 -15.25 1.51
N GLY A 333 -9.14 -14.46 1.07
CA GLY A 333 -10.53 -14.53 1.50
C GLY A 333 -11.34 -15.59 0.74
N THR A 334 -12.66 -15.58 0.94
CA THR A 334 -13.57 -16.48 0.26
C THR A 334 -13.78 -16.08 -1.22
N THR A 335 -14.33 -16.98 -2.00
CA THR A 335 -14.68 -16.72 -3.39
C THR A 335 -16.11 -16.19 -3.52
N THR A 336 -16.44 -15.60 -4.66
CA THR A 336 -17.80 -15.22 -5.01
C THR A 336 -18.68 -16.48 -5.21
N ASN A 337 -19.84 -16.59 -4.65
CA ASN A 337 -20.54 -15.68 -3.79
C ASN A 337 -20.18 -15.94 -2.33
N ASP A 338 -19.92 -14.90 -1.53
CA ASP A 338 -19.53 -15.02 -0.12
C ASP A 338 -20.61 -15.61 0.78
N PHE A 339 -21.85 -15.58 0.31
CA PHE A 339 -23.03 -15.98 1.11
C PHE A 339 -23.48 -17.41 0.81
N THR A 340 -23.05 -17.99 -0.31
CA THR A 340 -23.39 -19.37 -0.69
C THR A 340 -22.39 -19.95 -1.67
N GLY A 341 -21.93 -21.17 -1.40
CA GLY A 341 -21.08 -21.95 -2.31
C GLY A 341 -21.82 -22.71 -3.41
N ALA A 342 -23.16 -22.61 -3.51
CA ALA A 342 -23.95 -23.45 -4.39
C ALA A 342 -23.55 -23.42 -5.88
N ASP A 343 -23.04 -22.29 -6.36
CA ASP A 343 -22.60 -22.10 -7.75
C ASP A 343 -21.16 -22.59 -8.01
N ARG A 344 -20.38 -22.87 -6.96
CA ARG A 344 -18.98 -23.25 -7.06
C ARG A 344 -18.63 -24.52 -6.26
N PRO A 345 -19.22 -25.67 -6.58
CA PRO A 345 -18.97 -26.90 -5.83
C PRO A 345 -17.50 -27.33 -5.93
N GLY A 346 -17.03 -28.04 -4.89
CA GLY A 346 -15.64 -28.49 -4.72
C GLY A 346 -14.89 -27.64 -3.69
N ASP A 347 -13.63 -27.97 -3.42
CA ASP A 347 -12.83 -27.32 -2.38
C ASP A 347 -12.38 -25.87 -2.71
N ASN A 348 -12.49 -25.47 -3.96
CA ASN A 348 -12.20 -24.12 -4.47
C ASN A 348 -10.83 -23.56 -4.07
N LEU A 349 -9.76 -24.31 -4.29
CA LEU A 349 -8.41 -23.83 -4.01
C LEU A 349 -8.07 -22.65 -4.97
N PHE A 350 -7.60 -21.50 -4.50
CA PHE A 350 -7.07 -21.11 -3.20
C PHE A 350 -8.01 -20.20 -2.39
N SER A 351 -9.27 -20.48 -2.30
CA SER A 351 -10.18 -19.79 -1.39
C SER A 351 -9.76 -20.06 0.06
N GLU A 352 -9.87 -19.05 0.93
CA GLU A 352 -9.62 -19.12 2.38
C GLU A 352 -8.33 -19.89 2.75
N THR A 353 -7.26 -19.52 2.10
CA THR A 353 -5.97 -20.20 2.13
C THR A 353 -4.87 -19.25 2.56
N LEU A 354 -3.96 -19.74 3.41
CA LEU A 354 -2.66 -19.10 3.61
C LEU A 354 -1.66 -19.71 2.64
N ILE A 355 -1.02 -18.88 1.84
CA ILE A 355 -0.13 -19.30 0.76
C ILE A 355 1.22 -18.62 0.94
N ALA A 356 2.32 -19.38 0.84
CA ALA A 356 3.65 -18.81 0.66
C ALA A 356 4.04 -18.87 -0.81
N VAL A 357 4.46 -17.73 -1.32
CA VAL A 357 4.87 -17.56 -2.72
C VAL A 357 6.31 -17.08 -2.76
N ASP A 358 7.11 -17.64 -3.65
CA ASP A 358 8.45 -17.15 -3.95
C ASP A 358 8.35 -15.79 -4.64
N VAL A 359 9.02 -14.81 -4.08
CA VAL A 359 8.89 -13.41 -4.52
C VAL A 359 9.54 -13.13 -5.87
N GLU A 360 10.52 -13.95 -6.27
CA GLU A 360 11.21 -13.77 -7.55
C GLU A 360 10.39 -14.33 -8.73
N THR A 361 9.66 -15.41 -8.48
CA THR A 361 9.00 -16.17 -9.56
C THR A 361 7.49 -16.10 -9.53
N GLY A 362 6.88 -15.72 -8.39
CA GLY A 362 5.45 -15.84 -8.20
C GLY A 362 4.97 -17.29 -7.98
N GLU A 363 5.87 -18.25 -7.90
CA GLU A 363 5.52 -19.65 -7.73
C GLU A 363 5.15 -19.98 -6.28
N ARG A 364 4.17 -20.86 -6.13
CA ARG A 364 3.73 -21.34 -4.82
C ARG A 364 4.79 -22.22 -4.16
N VAL A 365 5.27 -21.83 -2.98
CA VAL A 365 6.17 -22.66 -2.15
C VAL A 365 5.36 -23.68 -1.35
N TRP A 366 4.35 -23.22 -0.62
CA TRP A 366 3.39 -24.07 0.09
C TRP A 366 2.06 -23.34 0.29
N HIS A 367 1.03 -24.07 0.71
CA HIS A 367 -0.23 -23.49 1.13
C HIS A 367 -0.89 -24.32 2.24
N PHE A 368 -1.80 -23.69 2.94
CA PHE A 368 -2.69 -24.33 3.89
C PHE A 368 -4.09 -23.73 3.71
N GLN A 369 -5.01 -24.53 3.17
CA GLN A 369 -6.41 -24.14 3.05
C GLN A 369 -7.12 -24.36 4.38
N ALA A 370 -7.69 -23.29 4.94
CA ALA A 370 -8.34 -23.32 6.25
C ALA A 370 -9.80 -23.83 6.16
N VAL A 371 -10.48 -23.48 5.05
CA VAL A 371 -11.86 -23.91 4.79
C VAL A 371 -11.93 -24.55 3.41
N HIS A 372 -12.44 -25.78 3.36
CA HIS A 372 -12.66 -26.56 2.14
C HIS A 372 -14.13 -26.42 1.74
N HIS A 373 -14.46 -25.39 0.95
CA HIS A 373 -15.79 -25.04 0.47
C HIS A 373 -16.64 -24.22 1.44
#